data_a9e45bcf5da9164a5d55bf0746e5d754
#
_entry.id   a9e45bcf5da9164a5d55bf0746e5d754
#
_cell.length_a   1.000
_cell.length_b   1.000
_cell.length_c   1.000
_cell.angle_alpha   90.00
_cell.angle_beta   90.00
_cell.angle_gamma   90.00
#
_symmetry.space_group_name_H-M   'P 1'
#
loop_
_entity.id
_entity.type
_entity.pdbx_description
1 polymer ?
#
loop_
_entity_poly.entity_id
_entity_poly.type
_entity_poly.pdbx_seq_one_letter_code
_entity_poly.pdbx_strand_id
1 'polypeptide(L)'
;MRRSRSEAAETRERIVSTASKMFLEKGLESVGMRDIMAAAGLTPGGFYRHFESKEQLICEANSAAFDHLMQMFAAKTAGKSADEALEIVVTLYLHQSRQEGDTFLCPLSMNGGELSHCVPEVRAVAFSGYQRMVEFIADLVTHVSTVEALAVAGGVVSTMVGAVTMANLAPTKAAASAILSNAHGVIRALLSVPVAKTEAVAKARVGGAKKLSVR
;
A
#
# COMPACT_ATOMS: atom_id res chain seq x y z
N MET A 1 -16.71 16.15 32.11
CA MET A 1 -17.64 15.31 31.34
C MET A 1 -16.88 14.09 30.79
N ARG A 2 -17.39 12.89 31.04
CA ARG A 2 -16.82 11.62 30.51
C ARG A 2 -17.22 11.54 29.03
N ARG A 3 -16.25 11.63 28.10
CA ARG A 3 -16.51 11.42 26.66
C ARG A 3 -17.18 10.07 26.47
N SER A 4 -18.19 10.01 25.59
CA SER A 4 -18.84 8.75 25.23
C SER A 4 -17.85 7.82 24.52
N ARG A 5 -18.10 6.51 24.52
CA ARG A 5 -17.28 5.54 23.75
C ARG A 5 -17.25 5.90 22.26
N SER A 6 -18.34 6.43 21.72
CA SER A 6 -18.45 6.90 20.34
C SER A 6 -17.49 8.07 20.06
N GLU A 7 -17.50 9.12 20.90
CA GLU A 7 -16.59 10.27 20.76
C GLU A 7 -15.10 9.88 20.84
N ALA A 8 -14.77 8.86 21.65
CA ALA A 8 -13.41 8.35 21.74
C ALA A 8 -13.00 7.61 20.46
N ALA A 9 -13.90 6.81 19.86
CA ALA A 9 -13.69 6.11 18.61
C ALA A 9 -13.51 7.09 17.45
N GLU A 10 -14.41 8.07 17.31
CA GLU A 10 -14.33 9.13 16.28
C GLU A 10 -13.02 9.95 16.39
N THR A 11 -12.61 10.23 17.64
CA THR A 11 -11.34 10.94 17.88
C THR A 11 -10.14 10.11 17.43
N ARG A 12 -10.16 8.79 17.73
CA ARG A 12 -9.12 7.85 17.33
C ARG A 12 -9.03 7.72 15.81
N GLU A 13 -10.15 7.58 15.14
CA GLU A 13 -10.23 7.51 13.67
C GLU A 13 -9.68 8.78 13.01
N ARG A 14 -10.00 9.96 13.56
CA ARG A 14 -9.45 11.23 13.09
C ARG A 14 -7.94 11.30 13.26
N ILE A 15 -7.37 10.79 14.36
CA ILE A 15 -5.92 10.72 14.55
C ILE A 15 -5.29 9.80 13.50
N VAL A 16 -5.86 8.60 13.28
CA VAL A 16 -5.38 7.63 12.28
C VAL A 16 -5.41 8.23 10.88
N SER A 17 -6.51 8.83 10.47
CA SER A 17 -6.66 9.47 9.16
C SER A 17 -5.65 10.60 8.96
N THR A 18 -5.49 11.46 9.97
CA THR A 18 -4.50 12.56 9.94
C THR A 18 -3.07 12.02 9.84
N ALA A 19 -2.74 11.00 10.63
CA ALA A 19 -1.42 10.36 10.63
C ALA A 19 -1.13 9.70 9.28
N SER A 20 -2.10 8.96 8.73
CA SER A 20 -1.99 8.31 7.42
C SER A 20 -1.61 9.31 6.34
N LYS A 21 -2.34 10.43 6.25
CA LYS A 21 -2.04 11.49 5.29
C LYS A 21 -0.65 12.08 5.49
N MET A 22 -0.31 12.45 6.73
CA MET A 22 0.99 13.07 7.03
C MET A 22 2.17 12.12 6.76
N PHE A 23 2.05 10.83 7.10
CA PHE A 23 3.09 9.84 6.82
C PHE A 23 3.29 9.65 5.32
N LEU A 24 2.23 9.58 4.53
CA LEU A 24 2.31 9.44 3.09
C LEU A 24 2.92 10.67 2.40
N GLU A 25 2.65 11.87 2.92
CA GLU A 25 3.15 13.12 2.34
C GLU A 25 4.59 13.46 2.76
N LYS A 26 4.98 13.14 3.99
CA LYS A 26 6.21 13.66 4.62
C LYS A 26 7.19 12.57 5.07
N GLY A 27 6.77 11.29 5.07
CA GLY A 27 7.55 10.18 5.60
C GLY A 27 7.27 9.89 7.08
N LEU A 28 7.64 8.69 7.53
CA LEU A 28 7.36 8.21 8.89
C LEU A 28 8.27 8.86 9.94
N GLU A 29 9.54 9.06 9.58
CA GLU A 29 10.56 9.59 10.50
C GLU A 29 10.37 11.08 10.75
N SER A 30 10.04 11.84 9.70
CA SER A 30 9.90 13.30 9.77
C SER A 30 8.64 13.78 10.50
N VAL A 31 7.66 12.90 10.72
CA VAL A 31 6.37 13.25 11.35
C VAL A 31 6.37 12.87 12.82
N GLY A 32 6.30 13.89 13.68
CA GLY A 32 6.22 13.72 15.14
C GLY A 32 4.77 13.52 15.64
N MET A 33 4.62 12.83 16.78
CA MET A 33 3.30 12.67 17.43
C MET A 33 2.64 14.01 17.77
N ARG A 34 3.44 15.03 18.13
CA ARG A 34 2.93 16.39 18.43
C ARG A 34 2.29 17.03 17.22
N ASP A 35 2.92 16.86 16.06
CA ASP A 35 2.44 17.43 14.79
C ASP A 35 1.14 16.77 14.36
N ILE A 36 1.04 15.43 14.50
CA ILE A 36 -0.19 14.68 14.21
C ILE A 36 -1.33 15.13 15.12
N MET A 37 -1.08 15.22 16.43
CA MET A 37 -2.11 15.64 17.36
C MET A 37 -2.57 17.07 17.11
N ALA A 38 -1.64 17.99 16.84
CA ALA A 38 -1.98 19.37 16.46
C ALA A 38 -2.80 19.43 15.19
N ALA A 39 -2.41 18.69 14.14
CA ALA A 39 -3.14 18.61 12.88
C ALA A 39 -4.54 17.98 13.05
N ALA A 40 -4.70 17.04 13.99
CA ALA A 40 -5.99 16.49 14.36
C ALA A 40 -6.85 17.40 15.27
N GLY A 41 -6.36 18.61 15.61
CA GLY A 41 -7.05 19.55 16.51
C GLY A 41 -7.07 19.10 17.98
N LEU A 42 -6.04 18.38 18.41
CA LEU A 42 -5.93 17.78 19.74
C LEU A 42 -4.67 18.24 20.47
N THR A 43 -4.68 18.13 21.81
CA THR A 43 -3.49 18.41 22.61
C THR A 43 -2.51 17.24 22.56
N PRO A 44 -1.17 17.48 22.55
CA PRO A 44 -0.18 16.41 22.50
C PRO A 44 -0.31 15.39 23.64
N GLY A 45 -0.66 15.81 24.83
CA GLY A 45 -0.84 14.94 26.00
C GLY A 45 -2.01 13.94 25.88
N GLY A 46 -2.89 14.12 24.88
CA GLY A 46 -3.98 13.19 24.63
C GLY A 46 -3.58 11.92 23.89
N PHE A 47 -2.39 11.87 23.28
CA PHE A 47 -1.94 10.76 22.43
C PHE A 47 -2.02 9.40 23.15
N TYR A 48 -1.39 9.28 24.31
CA TYR A 48 -1.31 8.02 25.07
C TYR A 48 -2.65 7.53 25.66
N ARG A 49 -3.74 8.28 25.46
CA ARG A 49 -5.09 7.81 25.75
C ARG A 49 -5.68 6.97 24.61
N HIS A 50 -5.10 7.08 23.41
CA HIS A 50 -5.58 6.44 22.19
C HIS A 50 -4.61 5.39 21.66
N PHE A 51 -3.30 5.59 21.83
CA PHE A 51 -2.25 4.71 21.28
C PHE A 51 -1.16 4.48 22.33
N GLU A 52 -0.66 3.25 22.38
CA GLU A 52 0.41 2.85 23.30
C GLU A 52 1.78 3.36 22.82
N SER A 53 1.97 3.45 21.47
CA SER A 53 3.22 3.86 20.86
C SER A 53 3.01 4.51 19.48
N LYS A 54 4.08 5.13 18.93
CA LYS A 54 4.10 5.64 17.56
C LYS A 54 3.96 4.49 16.55
N GLU A 55 4.57 3.35 16.84
CA GLU A 55 4.52 2.14 15.98
C GLU A 55 3.10 1.61 15.84
N GLN A 56 2.32 1.58 16.93
CA GLN A 56 0.90 1.23 16.87
C GLN A 56 0.14 2.19 15.94
N LEU A 57 0.36 3.49 16.06
CA LEU A 57 -0.27 4.46 15.15
C LEU A 57 0.18 4.26 13.72
N ILE A 58 1.47 3.96 13.47
CA ILE A 58 1.97 3.67 12.12
C ILE A 58 1.28 2.42 11.55
N CYS A 59 1.11 1.34 12.32
CA CYS A 59 0.38 0.16 11.88
C CYS A 59 -1.04 0.50 11.44
N GLU A 60 -1.78 1.24 12.25
CA GLU A 60 -3.18 1.58 11.95
C GLU A 60 -3.30 2.58 10.79
N ALA A 61 -2.41 3.56 10.72
CA ALA A 61 -2.36 4.52 9.63
C ALA A 61 -2.04 3.85 8.28
N ASN A 62 -1.10 2.90 8.25
CA ASN A 62 -0.81 2.12 7.06
C ASN A 62 -1.98 1.20 6.67
N SER A 63 -2.59 0.51 7.64
CA SER A 63 -3.79 -0.30 7.38
C SER A 63 -4.90 0.54 6.75
N ALA A 64 -5.21 1.70 7.32
CA ALA A 64 -6.20 2.62 6.81
C ALA A 64 -5.87 3.13 5.39
N ALA A 65 -4.59 3.39 5.10
CA ALA A 65 -4.15 3.78 3.76
C ALA A 65 -4.37 2.66 2.73
N PHE A 66 -4.04 1.42 3.08
CA PHE A 66 -4.32 0.27 2.21
C PHE A 66 -5.82 0.01 2.05
N ASP A 67 -6.61 0.16 3.10
CA ASP A 67 -8.06 0.03 3.02
C ASP A 67 -8.66 1.05 2.04
N HIS A 68 -8.22 2.30 2.13
CA HIS A 68 -8.63 3.35 1.19
C HIS A 68 -8.22 3.02 -0.25
N LEU A 69 -6.99 2.54 -0.46
CA LEU A 69 -6.49 2.10 -1.76
C LEU A 69 -7.36 1.00 -2.36
N MET A 70 -7.63 -0.05 -1.60
CA MET A 70 -8.41 -1.18 -2.07
C MET A 70 -9.87 -0.80 -2.36
N GLN A 71 -10.47 0.05 -1.51
CA GLN A 71 -11.80 0.60 -1.74
C GLN A 71 -11.87 1.41 -3.04
N MET A 72 -10.86 2.23 -3.30
CA MET A 72 -10.77 3.02 -4.52
C MET A 72 -10.64 2.11 -5.77
N PHE A 73 -9.79 1.08 -5.72
CA PHE A 73 -9.67 0.11 -6.81
C PHE A 73 -11.02 -0.56 -7.07
N ALA A 74 -11.67 -1.09 -6.02
CA ALA A 74 -12.98 -1.73 -6.14
C ALA A 74 -14.05 -0.78 -6.73
N ALA A 75 -14.10 0.46 -6.25
CA ALA A 75 -15.07 1.45 -6.74
C ALA A 75 -14.86 1.83 -8.21
N LYS A 76 -13.59 1.99 -8.64
CA LYS A 76 -13.26 2.39 -10.02
C LYS A 76 -13.38 1.24 -11.03
N THR A 77 -13.31 -0.01 -10.56
CA THR A 77 -13.41 -1.20 -11.42
C THR A 77 -14.79 -1.86 -11.38
N ALA A 78 -15.71 -1.37 -10.57
CA ALA A 78 -17.06 -1.93 -10.46
C ALA A 78 -17.78 -1.99 -11.81
N GLY A 79 -18.25 -3.18 -12.18
CA GLY A 79 -18.97 -3.42 -13.44
C GLY A 79 -18.10 -3.40 -14.71
N LYS A 80 -16.78 -3.38 -14.57
CA LYS A 80 -15.83 -3.45 -15.69
C LYS A 80 -15.45 -4.89 -16.01
N SER A 81 -15.05 -5.16 -17.25
CA SER A 81 -14.39 -6.42 -17.58
C SER A 81 -13.04 -6.52 -16.88
N ALA A 82 -12.49 -7.74 -16.78
CA ALA A 82 -11.20 -7.97 -16.13
C ALA A 82 -10.07 -7.14 -16.78
N ASP A 83 -10.02 -7.11 -18.10
CA ASP A 83 -9.00 -6.35 -18.86
C ASP A 83 -9.15 -4.84 -18.66
N GLU A 84 -10.38 -4.31 -18.69
CA GLU A 84 -10.64 -2.90 -18.40
C GLU A 84 -10.28 -2.54 -16.96
N ALA A 85 -10.59 -3.42 -16.00
CA ALA A 85 -10.28 -3.22 -14.60
C ALA A 85 -8.76 -3.19 -14.36
N LEU A 86 -8.01 -4.10 -14.98
CA LEU A 86 -6.54 -4.12 -14.95
C LEU A 86 -5.94 -2.81 -15.48
N GLU A 87 -6.39 -2.35 -16.64
CA GLU A 87 -5.92 -1.10 -17.23
C GLU A 87 -6.24 0.11 -16.34
N ILE A 88 -7.44 0.14 -15.75
CA ILE A 88 -7.85 1.19 -14.80
C ILE A 88 -6.94 1.19 -13.57
N VAL A 89 -6.71 0.03 -12.95
CA VAL A 89 -5.86 -0.07 -11.74
C VAL A 89 -4.43 0.37 -12.02
N VAL A 90 -3.84 -0.13 -13.10
CA VAL A 90 -2.46 0.21 -13.50
C VAL A 90 -2.35 1.71 -13.78
N THR A 91 -3.28 2.26 -14.56
CA THR A 91 -3.30 3.69 -14.91
C THR A 91 -3.46 4.56 -13.66
N LEU A 92 -4.43 4.25 -12.80
CA LEU A 92 -4.65 4.99 -11.54
C LEU A 92 -3.40 4.94 -10.66
N TYR A 93 -2.76 3.78 -10.53
CA TYR A 93 -1.59 3.64 -9.68
C TYR A 93 -0.37 4.39 -10.23
N LEU A 94 -0.06 4.26 -11.51
CA LEU A 94 1.09 4.91 -12.13
C LEU A 94 0.92 6.43 -12.26
N HIS A 95 -0.31 6.92 -12.41
CA HIS A 95 -0.59 8.34 -12.52
C HIS A 95 -1.02 8.96 -11.16
N GLN A 96 -0.54 8.40 -10.05
CA GLN A 96 -0.71 9.00 -8.72
C GLN A 96 -0.25 10.46 -8.76
N SER A 97 -1.22 11.35 -8.93
CA SER A 97 -0.96 12.78 -8.96
C SER A 97 -1.01 13.31 -7.55
N ARG A 98 0.03 14.03 -7.12
CA ARG A 98 -0.02 14.90 -5.93
C ARG A 98 -0.91 16.13 -6.16
N GLN A 99 -1.89 16.04 -7.08
CA GLN A 99 -2.81 17.15 -7.32
C GLN A 99 -3.84 17.24 -6.22
N GLU A 100 -4.15 18.47 -5.83
CA GLU A 100 -5.04 18.84 -4.74
C GLU A 100 -6.39 18.13 -4.81
N GLY A 101 -6.78 17.48 -3.71
CA GLY A 101 -8.16 17.05 -3.44
C GLY A 101 -8.40 15.56 -3.33
N ASP A 102 -7.75 14.71 -4.13
CA ASP A 102 -7.95 13.26 -4.14
C ASP A 102 -6.61 12.51 -4.27
N THR A 103 -5.69 12.84 -3.38
CA THR A 103 -4.32 12.31 -3.45
C THR A 103 -4.31 10.87 -2.96
N PHE A 104 -4.42 9.95 -3.89
CA PHE A 104 -4.17 8.56 -3.66
C PHE A 104 -2.65 8.32 -3.61
N LEU A 105 -2.15 7.89 -2.46
CA LEU A 105 -0.75 7.56 -2.25
C LEU A 105 -0.64 6.15 -1.65
N CYS A 106 0.23 5.31 -2.21
CA CYS A 106 0.48 3.98 -1.70
C CYS A 106 1.60 4.01 -0.64
N PRO A 107 1.40 3.42 0.55
CA PRO A 107 2.44 3.35 1.57
C PRO A 107 3.75 2.73 1.07
N LEU A 108 3.69 1.73 0.19
CA LEU A 108 4.88 1.06 -0.32
C LEU A 108 5.71 1.95 -1.23
N SER A 109 5.07 2.71 -2.12
CA SER A 109 5.79 3.59 -3.03
C SER A 109 6.28 4.89 -2.36
N MET A 110 5.60 5.32 -1.29
CA MET A 110 5.95 6.55 -0.57
C MET A 110 6.96 6.30 0.56
N ASN A 111 6.76 5.24 1.33
CA ASN A 111 7.48 5.00 2.59
C ASN A 111 8.19 3.63 2.63
N GLY A 112 8.29 2.90 1.52
CA GLY A 112 8.81 1.52 1.50
C GLY A 112 10.22 1.38 2.10
N GLY A 113 11.09 2.36 1.87
CA GLY A 113 12.42 2.42 2.47
C GLY A 113 12.36 2.50 4.00
N GLU A 114 11.61 3.46 4.55
CA GLU A 114 11.45 3.64 5.99
C GLU A 114 10.74 2.43 6.63
N LEU A 115 9.69 1.91 5.99
CA LEU A 115 8.94 0.75 6.46
C LEU A 115 9.84 -0.49 6.61
N SER A 116 10.87 -0.65 5.77
CA SER A 116 11.80 -1.78 5.84
C SER A 116 12.65 -1.79 7.13
N HIS A 117 12.84 -0.63 7.74
CA HIS A 117 13.60 -0.44 8.98
C HIS A 117 12.72 -0.41 10.25
N CYS A 118 11.40 -0.43 10.09
CA CYS A 118 10.48 -0.45 11.22
C CYS A 118 10.48 -1.80 11.96
N VAL A 119 9.83 -1.83 13.12
CA VAL A 119 9.61 -3.03 13.92
C VAL A 119 8.82 -4.10 13.14
N PRO A 120 8.93 -5.40 13.50
CA PRO A 120 8.30 -6.49 12.76
C PRO A 120 6.80 -6.32 12.53
N GLU A 121 6.08 -5.76 13.49
CA GLU A 121 4.63 -5.55 13.45
C GLU A 121 4.26 -4.56 12.34
N VAL A 122 4.98 -3.46 12.21
CA VAL A 122 4.78 -2.47 11.13
C VAL A 122 5.10 -3.07 9.77
N ARG A 123 6.20 -3.82 9.68
CA ARG A 123 6.57 -4.51 8.42
C ARG A 123 5.52 -5.54 8.02
N ALA A 124 4.93 -6.26 8.98
CA ALA A 124 3.87 -7.24 8.70
C ALA A 124 2.62 -6.57 8.12
N VAL A 125 2.21 -5.41 8.64
CA VAL A 125 1.09 -4.62 8.09
C VAL A 125 1.38 -4.17 6.67
N ALA A 126 2.57 -3.65 6.42
CA ALA A 126 2.98 -3.20 5.08
C ALA A 126 3.00 -4.38 4.08
N PHE A 127 3.51 -5.53 4.48
CA PHE A 127 3.54 -6.74 3.66
C PHE A 127 2.13 -7.30 3.40
N SER A 128 1.25 -7.27 4.40
CA SER A 128 -0.17 -7.63 4.22
C SER A 128 -0.84 -6.71 3.18
N GLY A 129 -0.55 -5.42 3.20
CA GLY A 129 -1.02 -4.48 2.18
C GLY A 129 -0.54 -4.85 0.77
N TYR A 130 0.75 -5.23 0.63
CA TYR A 130 1.28 -5.76 -0.64
C TYR A 130 0.51 -7.01 -1.10
N GLN A 131 0.29 -7.97 -0.20
CA GLN A 131 -0.42 -9.22 -0.53
C GLN A 131 -1.85 -8.93 -1.01
N ARG A 132 -2.58 -8.03 -0.36
CA ARG A 132 -3.92 -7.61 -0.78
C ARG A 132 -3.94 -7.00 -2.19
N MET A 133 -2.94 -6.19 -2.54
CA MET A 133 -2.80 -5.65 -3.90
C MET A 133 -2.54 -6.77 -4.92
N VAL A 134 -1.67 -7.73 -4.57
CA VAL A 134 -1.38 -8.89 -5.43
C VAL A 134 -2.62 -9.74 -5.64
N GLU A 135 -3.36 -10.04 -4.60
CA GLU A 135 -4.61 -10.81 -4.66
C GLU A 135 -5.65 -10.12 -5.54
N PHE A 136 -5.86 -8.81 -5.34
CA PHE A 136 -6.79 -8.03 -6.15
C PHE A 136 -6.46 -8.06 -7.64
N ILE A 137 -5.17 -7.92 -7.99
CA ILE A 137 -4.75 -7.98 -9.40
C ILE A 137 -4.82 -9.41 -9.93
N ALA A 138 -4.48 -10.42 -9.13
CA ALA A 138 -4.55 -11.82 -9.53
C ALA A 138 -5.99 -12.25 -9.87
N ASP A 139 -6.98 -11.76 -9.13
CA ASP A 139 -8.40 -12.02 -9.41
C ASP A 139 -8.86 -11.47 -10.77
N LEU A 140 -8.16 -10.46 -11.28
CA LEU A 140 -8.41 -9.88 -12.60
C LEU A 140 -7.63 -10.59 -13.73
N VAL A 141 -6.61 -11.39 -13.42
CA VAL A 141 -5.82 -12.15 -14.40
C VAL A 141 -6.47 -13.51 -14.64
N THR A 142 -7.44 -13.58 -15.56
CA THR A 142 -8.33 -14.73 -15.73
C THR A 142 -7.89 -15.77 -16.78
N HIS A 143 -6.85 -15.47 -17.56
CA HIS A 143 -6.43 -16.29 -18.71
C HIS A 143 -5.34 -17.32 -18.40
N VAL A 144 -4.91 -17.42 -17.12
CA VAL A 144 -3.89 -18.36 -16.64
C VAL A 144 -4.36 -19.07 -15.36
N SER A 145 -3.59 -20.07 -14.88
CA SER A 145 -3.88 -20.71 -13.60
C SER A 145 -3.74 -19.74 -12.41
N THR A 146 -4.41 -20.03 -11.30
CA THR A 146 -4.36 -19.19 -10.09
C THR A 146 -2.92 -18.96 -9.57
N VAL A 147 -2.05 -19.98 -9.68
CA VAL A 147 -0.64 -19.85 -9.26
C VAL A 147 0.13 -18.91 -10.18
N GLU A 148 -0.12 -19.00 -11.48
CA GLU A 148 0.48 -18.11 -12.48
C GLU A 148 -0.07 -16.68 -12.35
N ALA A 149 -1.37 -16.52 -12.09
CA ALA A 149 -1.99 -15.22 -11.84
C ALA A 149 -1.36 -14.49 -10.65
N LEU A 150 -1.11 -15.19 -9.54
CA LEU A 150 -0.40 -14.61 -8.39
C LEU A 150 1.05 -14.21 -8.71
N ALA A 151 1.75 -14.99 -9.54
CA ALA A 151 3.11 -14.66 -9.95
C ALA A 151 3.14 -13.42 -10.86
N VAL A 152 2.25 -13.36 -11.85
CA VAL A 152 2.07 -12.20 -12.74
C VAL A 152 1.68 -10.97 -11.93
N ALA A 153 0.68 -11.08 -11.07
CA ALA A 153 0.22 -9.99 -10.21
C ALA A 153 1.33 -9.46 -9.29
N GLY A 154 2.14 -10.35 -8.71
CA GLY A 154 3.31 -9.96 -7.93
C GLY A 154 4.32 -9.14 -8.74
N GLY A 155 4.58 -9.55 -9.98
CA GLY A 155 5.42 -8.79 -10.92
C GLY A 155 4.83 -7.42 -11.26
N VAL A 156 3.53 -7.36 -11.52
CA VAL A 156 2.79 -6.11 -11.80
C VAL A 156 2.88 -5.15 -10.61
N VAL A 157 2.53 -5.61 -9.39
CA VAL A 157 2.56 -4.77 -8.17
C VAL A 157 3.98 -4.27 -7.90
N SER A 158 4.99 -5.14 -8.01
CA SER A 158 6.39 -4.75 -7.77
C SER A 158 6.86 -3.72 -8.79
N THR A 159 6.46 -3.86 -10.07
CA THR A 159 6.76 -2.87 -11.12
C THR A 159 6.06 -1.54 -10.85
N MET A 160 4.79 -1.56 -10.46
CA MET A 160 4.04 -0.34 -10.10
C MET A 160 4.69 0.41 -8.94
N VAL A 161 4.99 -0.30 -7.84
CA VAL A 161 5.62 0.30 -6.65
C VAL A 161 6.98 0.89 -7.00
N GLY A 162 7.84 0.11 -7.68
CA GLY A 162 9.17 0.56 -8.07
C GLY A 162 9.15 1.76 -9.02
N ALA A 163 8.25 1.75 -9.99
CA ALA A 163 8.13 2.84 -10.96
C ALA A 163 7.72 4.17 -10.29
N VAL A 164 6.73 4.14 -9.41
CA VAL A 164 6.30 5.35 -8.67
C VAL A 164 7.41 5.83 -7.74
N THR A 165 8.09 4.92 -7.04
CA THR A 165 9.25 5.27 -6.19
C THR A 165 10.34 5.97 -7.00
N MET A 166 10.71 5.43 -8.17
CA MET A 166 11.73 6.03 -9.05
C MET A 166 11.26 7.35 -9.67
N ALA A 167 10.00 7.44 -10.05
CA ALA A 167 9.43 8.68 -10.59
C ALA A 167 9.43 9.82 -9.55
N ASN A 168 9.26 9.51 -8.27
CA ASN A 168 9.36 10.50 -7.19
C ASN A 168 10.80 11.02 -6.98
N LEU A 169 11.82 10.27 -7.39
CA LEU A 169 13.23 10.66 -7.35
C LEU A 169 13.68 11.40 -8.62
N ALA A 170 12.86 11.40 -9.67
CA ALA A 170 13.23 11.97 -10.95
C ALA A 170 13.43 13.50 -10.86
N PRO A 171 14.50 14.06 -11.44
CA PRO A 171 14.83 15.48 -11.34
C PRO A 171 13.88 16.37 -12.14
N THR A 172 13.13 15.80 -13.10
CA THR A 172 12.19 16.54 -13.96
C THR A 172 10.89 15.77 -14.16
N LYS A 173 9.81 16.49 -14.42
CA LYS A 173 8.51 15.89 -14.77
C LYS A 173 8.60 15.00 -16.02
N ALA A 174 9.43 15.38 -17.01
CA ALA A 174 9.63 14.59 -18.21
C ALA A 174 10.30 13.23 -17.90
N ALA A 175 11.32 13.22 -17.04
CA ALA A 175 11.97 11.97 -16.59
C ALA A 175 11.00 11.10 -15.79
N ALA A 176 10.22 11.67 -14.88
CA ALA A 176 9.18 10.95 -14.15
C ALA A 176 8.15 10.31 -15.09
N SER A 177 7.63 11.09 -16.05
CA SER A 177 6.67 10.60 -17.05
C SER A 177 7.24 9.46 -17.90
N ALA A 178 8.51 9.54 -18.30
CA ALA A 178 9.17 8.47 -19.05
C ALA A 178 9.27 7.17 -18.24
N ILE A 179 9.63 7.25 -16.95
CA ILE A 179 9.68 6.10 -16.05
C ILE A 179 8.30 5.42 -15.94
N LEU A 180 7.24 6.21 -15.72
CA LEU A 180 5.89 5.68 -15.58
C LEU A 180 5.36 5.07 -16.89
N SER A 181 5.62 5.72 -18.05
CA SER A 181 5.25 5.19 -19.35
C SER A 181 5.97 3.88 -19.67
N ASN A 182 7.25 3.77 -19.36
CA ASN A 182 8.02 2.55 -19.54
C ASN A 182 7.47 1.42 -18.67
N ALA A 183 7.18 1.70 -17.40
CA ALA A 183 6.58 0.73 -16.49
C ALA A 183 5.21 0.24 -16.98
N HIS A 184 4.37 1.14 -17.50
CA HIS A 184 3.10 0.76 -18.12
C HIS A 184 3.28 -0.22 -19.29
N GLY A 185 4.26 0.04 -20.18
CA GLY A 185 4.61 -0.88 -21.27
C GLY A 185 5.08 -2.25 -20.78
N VAL A 186 5.94 -2.29 -19.74
CA VAL A 186 6.39 -3.54 -19.12
C VAL A 186 5.24 -4.31 -18.50
N ILE A 187 4.35 -3.65 -17.77
CA ILE A 187 3.16 -4.29 -17.18
C ILE A 187 2.26 -4.89 -18.24
N ARG A 188 2.00 -4.19 -19.34
CA ARG A 188 1.24 -4.73 -20.48
C ARG A 188 1.89 -5.97 -21.07
N ALA A 189 3.21 -5.97 -21.21
CA ALA A 189 3.95 -7.14 -21.67
C ALA A 189 3.82 -8.32 -20.69
N LEU A 190 3.94 -8.09 -19.37
CA LEU A 190 3.75 -9.12 -18.35
C LEU A 190 2.35 -9.75 -18.40
N LEU A 191 1.33 -8.93 -18.63
CA LEU A 191 -0.07 -9.40 -18.73
C LEU A 191 -0.36 -10.15 -20.04
N SER A 192 0.46 -9.97 -21.08
CA SER A 192 0.26 -10.56 -22.41
C SER A 192 1.03 -11.86 -22.63
N VAL A 193 2.03 -12.18 -21.79
CA VAL A 193 2.88 -13.36 -21.97
C VAL A 193 2.24 -14.57 -21.30
N PRO A 194 2.02 -15.71 -22.00
CA PRO A 194 1.75 -16.99 -21.37
C PRO A 194 2.94 -17.33 -20.47
N VAL A 195 2.73 -17.44 -19.16
CA VAL A 195 3.81 -17.76 -18.23
C VAL A 195 4.32 -19.17 -18.52
N ALA A 196 5.55 -19.29 -19.00
CA ALA A 196 6.24 -20.56 -19.14
C ALA A 196 6.27 -21.22 -17.75
N LYS A 197 5.89 -22.50 -17.66
CA LYS A 197 5.82 -23.28 -16.41
C LYS A 197 7.15 -23.18 -15.65
N THR A 198 7.22 -22.29 -14.68
CA THR A 198 8.40 -22.14 -13.81
C THR A 198 8.16 -23.02 -12.58
N GLU A 199 8.71 -24.21 -12.56
CA GLU A 199 8.66 -25.18 -11.43
C GLU A 199 9.33 -24.65 -10.13
N ALA A 200 9.95 -23.49 -10.17
CA ALA A 200 10.79 -22.99 -9.08
C ALA A 200 10.03 -22.42 -7.87
N VAL A 201 8.79 -21.95 -8.02
CA VAL A 201 8.05 -21.26 -6.92
C VAL A 201 7.36 -22.23 -5.96
N ALA A 202 7.11 -23.48 -6.39
CA ALA A 202 6.44 -24.48 -5.55
C ALA A 202 7.30 -24.96 -4.36
N LYS A 203 8.64 -24.91 -4.46
CA LYS A 203 9.54 -25.38 -3.39
C LYS A 203 9.71 -24.41 -2.22
N ALA A 204 9.42 -23.13 -2.37
CA ALA A 204 9.56 -22.15 -1.29
C ALA A 204 8.44 -22.23 -0.23
N ARG A 205 7.28 -22.79 -0.58
CA ARG A 205 6.13 -22.93 0.34
C ARG A 205 6.21 -24.12 1.31
N VAL A 206 7.05 -25.12 1.03
CA VAL A 206 7.13 -26.36 1.85
C VAL A 206 8.17 -26.27 2.98
N GLY A 207 9.06 -25.25 2.95
CA GLY A 207 10.16 -25.12 3.93
C GLY A 207 9.83 -24.37 5.23
N GLY A 208 8.68 -23.73 5.37
CA GLY A 208 8.38 -22.80 6.47
C GLY A 208 7.63 -23.33 7.69
N ALA A 209 7.18 -24.57 7.68
CA ALA A 209 6.40 -25.14 8.79
C ALA A 209 7.25 -26.05 9.70
N LYS A 210 8.36 -25.55 10.27
CA LYS A 210 8.98 -26.19 11.42
C LYS A 210 8.41 -25.61 12.70
N LYS A 211 7.57 -26.41 13.37
CA LYS A 211 7.06 -26.19 14.73
C LYS A 211 8.20 -25.79 15.68
N LEU A 212 8.13 -24.59 16.26
CA LEU A 212 8.85 -24.31 17.49
C LEU A 212 8.19 -25.14 18.62
N SER A 213 8.86 -26.23 19.00
CA SER A 213 8.59 -26.94 20.24
C SER A 213 9.24 -26.17 21.36
N VAL A 214 8.43 -25.63 22.28
CA VAL A 214 8.83 -25.05 23.53
C VAL A 214 9.42 -26.14 24.42
N ARG A 215 10.63 -25.90 24.94
CA ARG A 215 11.11 -26.43 26.22
C ARG A 215 11.56 -25.26 27.08
#